data_28e67514ba85c8fb4dd7ab0b735d6bf5
#
_entry.id   28e67514ba85c8fb4dd7ab0b735d6bf5
#
_cell.length_a   1.000
_cell.length_b   1.000
_cell.length_c   1.000
_cell.angle_alpha   90.00
_cell.angle_beta   90.00
_cell.angle_gamma   90.00
#
_symmetry.space_group_name_H-M   'P 1'
#
loop_
_entity.id
_entity.type
_entity.pdbx_description
1 polymer ?
#
loop_
_entity_poly.entity_id
_entity_poly.type
_entity_poly.pdbx_seq_one_letter_code
_entity_poly.pdbx_strand_id
1 'polypeptide(L)'
;MTRRQCDLLIVGAGPAGMAAATAARAAGLSVVVADEGRAPGGQIYRNVADAPAPLAQWLGADYTAGRPLVDGLLASGAHYLPRSVVWQVAFEPAPVAMLTQSGPARGTLEIGARAVLIATGAQERPWPVPGWTLPGVMGVGAAQTLLKASGLAPSADAVLAGSGPLLWLFAAQLLNAGRRVRALVDTTPRDAWRRALPHALPALRGADYLLKGWRMLRAVRRAGIPVYRGATDVRIDGESRAERIRFRDEDGIVQTLDTSLVLLHQGVIPSTQLARSLGCAHEWDESSACWRPQCDARGRSSVPHVWIAGDGAGIGGARAAALAGEVSALDIAAQLGTLDTQRQAARERPVLRALRRHLAVRPLLDALYTPPAALRRPDDDTIVCRCEEVTAGEIRRLAALGCQGPNQMKAFTRCGMGPCQGRWCGTTVGELIADVQQRGVGDVGHYRIRAPIKPVTVGEMADALELSNDFQRGEFPS
;
A
#
# COMPACT_ATOMS: atom_id res chain seq x y z
N MET A 1 14.47 14.62 25.12
CA MET A 1 14.23 14.51 23.65
C MET A 1 15.45 13.95 22.97
N THR A 2 15.32 13.14 21.91
CA THR A 2 16.47 12.43 21.36
C THR A 2 16.64 12.78 19.89
N ARG A 3 17.75 13.44 19.57
CA ARG A 3 18.24 13.63 18.21
C ARG A 3 19.16 12.47 17.85
N ARG A 4 19.02 11.91 16.64
CA ARG A 4 19.88 10.83 16.14
C ARG A 4 20.41 11.18 14.76
N GLN A 5 21.61 10.69 14.47
CA GLN A 5 22.22 10.79 13.15
C GLN A 5 22.48 9.39 12.61
N CYS A 6 22.28 9.21 11.30
CA CYS A 6 22.59 7.97 10.60
C CYS A 6 22.97 8.22 9.14
N ASP A 7 23.57 7.25 8.49
CA ASP A 7 23.82 7.31 7.06
C ASP A 7 22.52 7.09 6.26
N LEU A 8 21.68 6.14 6.71
CA LEU A 8 20.45 5.77 6.04
C LEU A 8 19.28 5.68 7.01
N LEU A 9 18.24 6.49 6.76
CA LEU A 9 16.92 6.31 7.34
C LEU A 9 16.04 5.48 6.39
N ILE A 10 15.48 4.39 6.90
CA ILE A 10 14.50 3.56 6.19
C ILE A 10 13.12 3.79 6.82
N VAL A 11 12.14 4.19 6.03
CA VAL A 11 10.75 4.38 6.48
C VAL A 11 9.91 3.20 6.04
N GLY A 12 9.59 2.32 6.99
CA GLY A 12 8.83 1.09 6.80
C GLY A 12 9.68 -0.18 6.94
N ALA A 13 9.28 -1.09 7.82
CA ALA A 13 9.92 -2.40 8.04
C ALA A 13 9.12 -3.54 7.37
N GLY A 14 8.60 -3.30 6.17
CA GLY A 14 8.09 -4.34 5.27
C GLY A 14 9.24 -5.11 4.59
N PRO A 15 8.95 -6.04 3.66
CA PRO A 15 9.98 -6.82 2.98
C PRO A 15 11.11 -5.98 2.37
N ALA A 16 10.78 -4.85 1.73
CA ALA A 16 11.79 -3.96 1.15
C ALA A 16 12.69 -3.33 2.22
N GLY A 17 12.09 -2.76 3.28
CA GLY A 17 12.85 -2.10 4.34
C GLY A 17 13.72 -3.07 5.14
N MET A 18 13.23 -4.28 5.43
CA MET A 18 14.00 -5.31 6.14
C MET A 18 15.21 -5.76 5.33
N ALA A 19 15.02 -6.09 4.05
CA ALA A 19 16.11 -6.49 3.17
C ALA A 19 17.12 -5.36 2.95
N ALA A 20 16.63 -4.13 2.78
CA ALA A 20 17.48 -2.95 2.65
C ALA A 20 18.32 -2.70 3.90
N ALA A 21 17.74 -2.79 5.10
CA ALA A 21 18.47 -2.59 6.33
C ALA A 21 19.62 -3.61 6.49
N THR A 22 19.33 -4.90 6.23
CA THR A 22 20.32 -5.97 6.29
C THR A 22 21.45 -5.71 5.27
N ALA A 23 21.11 -5.36 4.03
CA ALA A 23 22.11 -5.11 2.98
C ALA A 23 22.94 -3.86 3.23
N ALA A 24 22.34 -2.77 3.71
CA ALA A 24 23.01 -1.51 4.05
C ALA A 24 23.98 -1.70 5.22
N ARG A 25 23.56 -2.40 6.28
CA ARG A 25 24.45 -2.74 7.40
C ARG A 25 25.62 -3.60 6.97
N ALA A 26 25.39 -4.60 6.12
CA ALA A 26 26.45 -5.44 5.54
C ALA A 26 27.37 -4.66 4.57
N ALA A 27 26.97 -3.47 4.14
CA ALA A 27 27.80 -2.54 3.37
C ALA A 27 28.45 -1.43 4.23
N GLY A 28 28.34 -1.51 5.56
CA GLY A 28 29.00 -0.63 6.53
C GLY A 28 28.27 0.67 6.86
N LEU A 29 27.02 0.85 6.42
CA LEU A 29 26.23 2.03 6.75
C LEU A 29 25.66 1.96 8.18
N SER A 30 25.56 3.10 8.87
CA SER A 30 24.72 3.24 10.04
C SER A 30 23.26 3.40 9.59
N VAL A 31 22.35 2.56 10.14
CA VAL A 31 20.97 2.44 9.65
C VAL A 31 19.98 2.60 10.79
N VAL A 32 18.99 3.48 10.58
CA VAL A 32 17.78 3.56 11.40
C VAL A 32 16.58 3.11 10.57
N VAL A 33 15.73 2.25 11.13
CA VAL A 33 14.49 1.79 10.51
C VAL A 33 13.31 2.21 11.36
N ALA A 34 12.45 3.09 10.86
CA ALA A 34 11.23 3.52 11.53
C ALA A 34 10.00 2.82 10.93
N ASP A 35 9.17 2.22 11.77
CA ASP A 35 7.94 1.52 11.33
C ASP A 35 6.78 1.76 12.29
N GLU A 36 5.57 1.98 11.75
CA GLU A 36 4.33 2.18 12.51
C GLU A 36 3.88 0.92 13.25
N GLY A 37 4.31 -0.24 12.80
CA GLY A 37 3.97 -1.54 13.39
C GLY A 37 4.67 -1.81 14.72
N ARG A 38 4.08 -2.73 15.51
CA ARG A 38 4.70 -3.21 16.75
C ARG A 38 5.94 -4.07 16.50
N ALA A 39 5.96 -4.74 15.36
CA ALA A 39 7.00 -5.67 14.95
C ALA A 39 7.24 -5.54 13.44
N PRO A 40 8.44 -5.89 12.95
CA PRO A 40 8.74 -5.87 11.53
C PRO A 40 7.91 -6.91 10.76
N GLY A 41 7.80 -6.71 9.43
CA GLY A 41 7.03 -7.59 8.54
C GLY A 41 6.08 -6.85 7.62
N GLY A 42 5.75 -5.59 7.90
CA GLY A 42 4.80 -4.78 7.13
C GLY A 42 3.41 -5.41 7.10
N GLN A 43 2.67 -5.23 6.00
CA GLN A 43 1.31 -5.78 5.88
C GLN A 43 1.31 -7.28 5.56
N ILE A 44 2.27 -7.74 4.75
CA ILE A 44 2.26 -9.13 4.26
C ILE A 44 2.75 -10.13 5.31
N TYR A 45 3.79 -9.77 6.07
CA TYR A 45 4.40 -10.61 7.10
C TYR A 45 4.11 -10.10 8.52
N ARG A 46 3.00 -9.37 8.67
CA ARG A 46 2.59 -8.80 9.97
C ARG A 46 2.57 -9.87 11.04
N ASN A 47 3.29 -9.64 12.13
CA ASN A 47 3.37 -10.55 13.29
C ASN A 47 3.98 -11.94 13.00
N VAL A 48 4.74 -12.10 11.92
CA VAL A 48 5.23 -13.43 11.49
C VAL A 48 6.19 -14.07 12.50
N ALA A 49 6.96 -13.25 13.24
CA ALA A 49 7.91 -13.74 14.25
C ALA A 49 7.19 -14.40 15.43
N ASP A 50 6.06 -13.81 15.86
CA ASP A 50 5.32 -14.21 17.06
C ASP A 50 4.00 -14.95 16.73
N ALA A 51 3.80 -15.33 15.45
CA ALA A 51 2.57 -15.96 15.02
C ALA A 51 2.42 -17.35 15.68
N PRO A 52 1.32 -17.62 16.42
CA PRO A 52 1.02 -18.95 16.93
C PRO A 52 0.89 -19.97 15.80
N ALA A 53 1.22 -21.23 16.07
CA ALA A 53 1.19 -22.31 15.07
C ALA A 53 -0.15 -22.41 14.30
N PRO A 54 -1.34 -22.31 14.95
CA PRO A 54 -2.60 -22.33 14.22
C PRO A 54 -2.73 -21.16 13.23
N LEU A 55 -2.34 -19.95 13.62
CA LEU A 55 -2.39 -18.77 12.75
C LEU A 55 -1.43 -18.92 11.57
N ALA A 56 -0.21 -19.41 11.81
CA ALA A 56 0.77 -19.68 10.76
C ALA A 56 0.24 -20.70 9.74
N GLN A 57 -0.47 -21.74 10.22
CA GLN A 57 -1.09 -22.75 9.37
C GLN A 57 -2.24 -22.17 8.53
N TRP A 58 -3.12 -21.31 9.11
CA TRP A 58 -4.21 -20.66 8.37
C TRP A 58 -3.68 -19.74 7.25
N LEU A 59 -2.62 -19.00 7.54
CA LEU A 59 -2.03 -18.04 6.60
C LEU A 59 -1.13 -18.71 5.54
N GLY A 60 -0.58 -19.89 5.86
CA GLY A 60 0.18 -20.73 4.94
C GLY A 60 1.66 -20.39 4.82
N ALA A 61 2.40 -21.22 4.04
CA ALA A 61 3.84 -21.17 3.89
C ALA A 61 4.38 -19.83 3.33
N ASP A 62 3.62 -19.17 2.47
CA ASP A 62 4.02 -17.85 1.95
C ASP A 62 4.09 -16.76 3.03
N TYR A 63 3.26 -16.89 4.05
CA TYR A 63 3.31 -15.98 5.20
C TYR A 63 4.54 -16.26 6.07
N THR A 64 4.82 -17.53 6.38
CA THR A 64 5.96 -17.89 7.22
C THR A 64 7.30 -17.67 6.53
N ALA A 65 7.33 -17.59 5.19
CA ALA A 65 8.52 -17.24 4.40
C ALA A 65 9.08 -15.83 4.71
N GLY A 66 8.34 -15.00 5.42
CA GLY A 66 8.83 -13.70 5.89
C GLY A 66 9.73 -13.74 7.11
N ARG A 67 9.74 -14.85 7.88
CA ARG A 67 10.54 -14.96 9.12
C ARG A 67 12.03 -14.69 8.92
N PRO A 68 12.72 -15.25 7.90
CA PRO A 68 14.15 -14.98 7.67
C PRO A 68 14.46 -13.49 7.43
N LEU A 69 13.53 -12.71 6.84
CA LEU A 69 13.73 -11.27 6.66
C LEU A 69 13.67 -10.53 8.01
N VAL A 70 12.77 -10.94 8.89
CA VAL A 70 12.67 -10.38 10.25
C VAL A 70 13.94 -10.70 11.04
N ASP A 71 14.36 -11.96 11.03
CA ASP A 71 15.56 -12.42 11.73
C ASP A 71 16.80 -11.69 11.19
N GLY A 72 16.90 -11.52 9.86
CA GLY A 72 17.97 -10.78 9.21
C GLY A 72 18.03 -9.31 9.63
N LEU A 73 16.89 -8.61 9.72
CA LEU A 73 16.83 -7.24 10.22
C LEU A 73 17.31 -7.17 11.67
N LEU A 74 16.77 -8.00 12.56
CA LEU A 74 17.09 -7.97 13.98
C LEU A 74 18.56 -8.33 14.26
N ALA A 75 19.14 -9.23 13.49
CA ALA A 75 20.55 -9.60 13.60
C ALA A 75 21.50 -8.61 12.91
N SER A 76 21.01 -7.69 12.06
CA SER A 76 21.86 -6.82 11.24
C SER A 76 22.61 -5.73 12.01
N GLY A 77 22.18 -5.42 13.24
CA GLY A 77 22.66 -4.27 14.00
C GLY A 77 22.08 -2.93 13.52
N ALA A 78 21.04 -2.90 12.68
CA ALA A 78 20.27 -1.71 12.39
C ALA A 78 19.45 -1.29 13.62
N HIS A 79 19.34 0.02 13.83
CA HIS A 79 18.51 0.52 14.92
C HIS A 79 17.03 0.53 14.51
N TYR A 80 16.28 -0.47 14.97
CA TYR A 80 14.87 -0.59 14.68
C TYR A 80 14.00 0.17 15.68
N LEU A 81 13.14 1.06 15.16
CA LEU A 81 12.19 1.87 15.92
C LEU A 81 10.75 1.38 15.61
N PRO A 82 10.20 0.45 16.40
CA PRO A 82 8.81 0.04 16.29
C PRO A 82 7.86 1.16 16.74
N ARG A 83 6.60 1.10 16.29
CA ARG A 83 5.53 2.05 16.66
C ARG A 83 5.92 3.51 16.41
N SER A 84 6.71 3.75 15.38
CA SER A 84 7.27 5.05 15.04
C SER A 84 6.65 5.58 13.75
N VAL A 85 5.91 6.66 13.86
CA VAL A 85 5.20 7.31 12.76
C VAL A 85 6.04 8.47 12.25
N VAL A 86 6.62 8.33 11.06
CA VAL A 86 7.27 9.45 10.37
C VAL A 86 6.18 10.32 9.76
N TRP A 87 6.08 11.56 10.21
CA TRP A 87 5.05 12.49 9.77
C TRP A 87 5.58 13.68 8.98
N GLN A 88 6.89 13.91 8.98
CA GLN A 88 7.58 14.92 8.18
C GLN A 88 8.98 14.43 7.83
N VAL A 89 9.44 14.76 6.64
CA VAL A 89 10.85 14.78 6.25
C VAL A 89 11.09 16.12 5.55
N ALA A 90 12.14 16.82 5.93
CA ALA A 90 12.58 18.09 5.36
C ALA A 90 14.05 17.98 4.93
N PHE A 91 14.56 18.97 4.23
CA PHE A 91 15.97 19.05 3.83
C PHE A 91 16.61 20.33 4.42
N GLU A 92 17.63 20.15 5.31
CA GLU A 92 18.29 21.24 6.05
C GLU A 92 19.80 20.97 6.28
N PRO A 93 20.70 21.02 5.32
CA PRO A 93 20.64 20.74 3.87
C PRO A 93 20.46 19.25 3.55
N ALA A 94 20.69 18.35 4.51
CA ALA A 94 20.47 16.92 4.41
C ALA A 94 19.05 16.55 4.90
N PRO A 95 18.56 15.33 4.60
CA PRO A 95 17.26 14.88 5.08
C PRO A 95 17.18 14.86 6.62
N VAL A 96 16.14 15.49 7.15
CA VAL A 96 15.78 15.48 8.58
C VAL A 96 14.35 14.97 8.70
N ALA A 97 14.15 13.88 9.42
CA ALA A 97 12.84 13.29 9.65
C ALA A 97 12.35 13.55 11.07
N MET A 98 11.09 13.99 11.16
CA MET A 98 10.35 14.07 12.42
C MET A 98 9.44 12.86 12.53
N LEU A 99 9.49 12.21 13.68
CA LEU A 99 8.66 11.06 13.96
C LEU A 99 8.18 11.05 15.41
N THR A 100 7.04 10.44 15.63
CA THR A 100 6.50 10.16 16.96
C THR A 100 6.55 8.68 17.22
N GLN A 101 7.13 8.27 18.34
CA GLN A 101 7.14 6.91 18.85
C GLN A 101 6.07 6.74 19.93
N SER A 102 5.26 5.70 19.82
CA SER A 102 4.23 5.36 20.81
C SER A 102 4.64 4.14 21.66
N GLY A 103 3.99 3.95 22.80
CA GLY A 103 4.28 2.87 23.74
C GLY A 103 5.30 3.24 24.82
N PRO A 104 6.14 2.28 25.29
CA PRO A 104 7.06 2.52 26.41
C PRO A 104 8.11 3.62 26.15
N ALA A 105 8.53 3.77 24.91
CA ALA A 105 9.50 4.79 24.47
C ALA A 105 8.81 6.04 23.89
N ARG A 106 7.63 6.41 24.44
CA ARG A 106 6.82 7.51 23.91
C ARG A 106 7.60 8.81 23.84
N GLY A 107 7.50 9.50 22.69
CA GLY A 107 8.07 10.82 22.49
C GLY A 107 8.26 11.17 21.03
N THR A 108 8.64 12.42 20.78
CA THR A 108 9.03 12.92 19.47
C THR A 108 10.54 12.75 19.29
N LEU A 109 10.94 12.28 18.12
CA LEU A 109 12.33 12.06 17.73
C LEU A 109 12.63 12.83 16.44
N GLU A 110 13.84 13.37 16.38
CA GLU A 110 14.44 13.93 15.17
C GLU A 110 15.55 13.00 14.67
N ILE A 111 15.50 12.65 13.39
CA ILE A 111 16.52 11.82 12.76
C ILE A 111 17.12 12.54 11.57
N GLY A 112 18.37 12.98 11.70
CA GLY A 112 19.17 13.42 10.57
C GLY A 112 19.76 12.23 9.80
N ALA A 113 19.68 12.24 8.48
CA ALA A 113 20.20 11.17 7.64
C ALA A 113 20.93 11.72 6.43
N ARG A 114 21.89 10.95 5.87
CA ARG A 114 22.53 11.28 4.60
C ARG A 114 21.68 10.81 3.40
N ALA A 115 20.87 9.79 3.62
CA ALA A 115 19.94 9.25 2.64
C ALA A 115 18.66 8.75 3.30
N VAL A 116 17.53 8.81 2.57
CA VAL A 116 16.23 8.26 2.99
C VAL A 116 15.78 7.21 1.98
N LEU A 117 15.40 6.03 2.48
CA LEU A 117 14.73 5.00 1.71
C LEU A 117 13.26 4.93 2.13
N ILE A 118 12.36 5.26 1.23
CA ILE A 118 10.92 5.15 1.40
C ILE A 118 10.51 3.70 1.06
N ALA A 119 10.18 2.92 2.08
CA ALA A 119 9.76 1.52 1.98
C ALA A 119 8.31 1.34 2.52
N THR A 120 7.46 2.34 2.33
CA THR A 120 6.10 2.43 2.88
C THR A 120 5.08 1.49 2.23
N GLY A 121 5.50 0.76 1.20
CA GLY A 121 4.71 -0.30 0.56
C GLY A 121 3.46 0.19 -0.15
N ALA A 122 2.39 -0.60 -0.08
CA ALA A 122 1.13 -0.37 -0.75
C ALA A 122 -0.03 -0.21 0.22
N GLN A 123 -1.11 0.38 -0.27
CA GLN A 123 -2.43 0.41 0.36
C GLN A 123 -3.46 -0.29 -0.52
N GLU A 124 -4.53 -0.78 0.08
CA GLU A 124 -5.67 -1.29 -0.66
C GLU A 124 -6.29 -0.17 -1.50
N ARG A 125 -6.63 -0.44 -2.76
CA ARG A 125 -7.30 0.53 -3.61
C ARG A 125 -8.68 0.86 -3.02
N PRO A 126 -8.99 2.11 -2.75
CA PRO A 126 -10.34 2.50 -2.37
C PRO A 126 -11.32 2.19 -3.51
N TRP A 127 -12.42 1.59 -3.14
CA TRP A 127 -13.50 1.28 -4.09
C TRP A 127 -14.83 1.73 -3.51
N PRO A 128 -15.17 3.02 -3.70
CA PRO A 128 -16.45 3.53 -3.26
C PRO A 128 -17.58 2.94 -4.13
N VAL A 129 -18.46 2.20 -3.50
CA VAL A 129 -19.73 1.71 -4.05
C VAL A 129 -20.86 2.19 -3.17
N PRO A 130 -22.10 2.32 -3.66
CA PRO A 130 -23.22 2.67 -2.80
C PRO A 130 -23.29 1.77 -1.56
N GLY A 131 -23.37 2.37 -0.38
CA GLY A 131 -23.40 1.66 0.91
C GLY A 131 -22.05 1.19 1.48
N TRP A 132 -20.91 1.50 0.85
CA TRP A 132 -19.58 1.06 1.34
C TRP A 132 -19.16 1.67 2.69
N THR A 133 -19.87 2.69 3.16
CA THR A 133 -19.63 3.33 4.46
C THR A 133 -20.41 2.70 5.60
N LEU A 134 -21.34 1.80 5.31
CA LEU A 134 -22.16 1.11 6.32
C LEU A 134 -21.30 0.24 7.25
N PRO A 135 -21.61 0.18 8.55
CA PRO A 135 -21.08 -0.82 9.46
C PRO A 135 -21.28 -2.24 8.89
N GLY A 136 -20.23 -3.08 8.98
CA GLY A 136 -20.21 -4.40 8.34
C GLY A 136 -19.57 -4.41 6.95
N VAL A 137 -19.16 -3.25 6.42
CA VAL A 137 -18.37 -3.16 5.19
C VAL A 137 -16.94 -2.78 5.50
N MET A 138 -15.98 -3.54 4.99
CA MET A 138 -14.56 -3.22 5.13
C MET A 138 -13.74 -3.74 3.92
N GLY A 139 -12.49 -3.32 3.80
CA GLY A 139 -11.58 -3.88 2.80
C GLY A 139 -11.12 -5.30 3.17
N VAL A 140 -10.87 -6.14 2.17
CA VAL A 140 -10.27 -7.48 2.36
C VAL A 140 -8.92 -7.37 3.07
N GLY A 141 -8.10 -6.38 2.71
CA GLY A 141 -6.82 -6.12 3.35
C GLY A 141 -6.95 -5.75 4.83
N ALA A 142 -8.00 -5.01 5.20
CA ALA A 142 -8.30 -4.70 6.59
C ALA A 142 -8.67 -5.97 7.39
N ALA A 143 -9.55 -6.81 6.85
CA ALA A 143 -9.93 -8.08 7.46
C ALA A 143 -8.73 -9.04 7.60
N GLN A 144 -7.87 -9.10 6.56
CA GLN A 144 -6.63 -9.88 6.63
C GLN A 144 -5.66 -9.34 7.68
N THR A 145 -5.60 -8.02 7.84
CA THR A 145 -4.75 -7.38 8.87
C THR A 145 -5.22 -7.75 10.26
N LEU A 146 -6.53 -7.77 10.54
CA LEU A 146 -7.09 -8.23 11.81
C LEU A 146 -6.75 -9.70 12.08
N LEU A 147 -6.85 -10.56 11.07
CA LEU A 147 -6.47 -11.97 11.18
C LEU A 147 -4.98 -12.12 11.52
N LYS A 148 -4.08 -11.42 10.84
CA LYS A 148 -2.62 -11.48 11.07
C LYS A 148 -2.19 -10.86 12.41
N ALA A 149 -2.82 -9.73 12.79
CA ALA A 149 -2.41 -8.98 13.97
C ALA A 149 -2.92 -9.57 15.28
N SER A 150 -4.11 -10.20 15.26
CA SER A 150 -4.83 -10.58 16.48
C SER A 150 -5.48 -11.97 16.40
N GLY A 151 -5.29 -12.69 15.30
CA GLY A 151 -5.97 -13.98 15.08
C GLY A 151 -7.50 -13.85 14.90
N LEU A 152 -8.00 -12.62 14.75
CA LEU A 152 -9.43 -12.36 14.60
C LEU A 152 -9.90 -12.68 13.19
N ALA A 153 -10.70 -13.73 13.07
CA ALA A 153 -11.41 -14.07 11.84
C ALA A 153 -12.89 -13.66 11.95
N PRO A 154 -13.55 -13.26 10.87
CA PRO A 154 -14.96 -12.95 10.88
C PRO A 154 -15.81 -14.07 11.49
N SER A 155 -16.79 -13.71 12.32
CA SER A 155 -17.77 -14.65 12.88
C SER A 155 -18.95 -14.86 11.93
N ALA A 156 -19.30 -13.84 11.15
CA ALA A 156 -20.38 -13.91 10.16
C ALA A 156 -19.89 -14.50 8.82
N ASP A 157 -20.81 -15.09 8.07
CA ASP A 157 -20.56 -15.57 6.72
C ASP A 157 -20.33 -14.38 5.78
N ALA A 158 -19.08 -14.13 5.42
CA ALA A 158 -18.69 -12.97 4.62
C ALA A 158 -19.00 -13.18 3.13
N VAL A 159 -19.45 -12.11 2.46
CA VAL A 159 -19.38 -11.99 1.00
C VAL A 159 -18.13 -11.18 0.64
N LEU A 160 -17.27 -11.76 -0.19
CA LEU A 160 -16.08 -11.09 -0.72
C LEU A 160 -16.39 -10.57 -2.12
N ALA A 161 -16.27 -9.26 -2.34
CA ALA A 161 -16.58 -8.64 -3.63
C ALA A 161 -15.40 -7.84 -4.18
N GLY A 162 -15.15 -7.97 -5.48
CA GLY A 162 -14.08 -7.25 -6.17
C GLY A 162 -13.22 -8.11 -7.07
N SER A 163 -11.96 -7.73 -7.29
CA SER A 163 -11.04 -8.47 -8.15
C SER A 163 -9.61 -8.47 -7.58
N GLY A 164 -8.80 -9.42 -8.06
CA GLY A 164 -7.38 -9.48 -7.73
C GLY A 164 -6.98 -10.67 -6.86
N PRO A 165 -5.68 -10.98 -6.83
CA PRO A 165 -5.16 -12.18 -6.16
C PRO A 165 -5.44 -12.23 -4.64
N LEU A 166 -5.51 -11.07 -3.97
CA LEU A 166 -5.76 -11.02 -2.53
C LEU A 166 -7.18 -11.47 -2.17
N LEU A 167 -8.17 -11.23 -3.04
CA LEU A 167 -9.54 -11.69 -2.85
C LEU A 167 -9.58 -13.22 -2.68
N TRP A 168 -8.95 -13.93 -3.62
CA TRP A 168 -8.86 -15.39 -3.65
C TRP A 168 -7.99 -15.94 -2.51
N LEU A 169 -6.88 -15.26 -2.22
CA LEU A 169 -5.99 -15.64 -1.11
C LEU A 169 -6.73 -15.57 0.22
N PHE A 170 -7.46 -14.48 0.46
CA PHE A 170 -8.14 -14.32 1.74
C PHE A 170 -9.31 -15.30 1.90
N ALA A 171 -10.05 -15.58 0.83
CA ALA A 171 -11.05 -16.65 0.83
C ALA A 171 -10.44 -18.00 1.22
N ALA A 172 -9.29 -18.37 0.65
CA ALA A 172 -8.59 -19.61 1.00
C ALA A 172 -8.10 -19.59 2.47
N GLN A 173 -7.62 -18.46 2.98
CA GLN A 173 -7.19 -18.30 4.37
C GLN A 173 -8.36 -18.42 5.35
N LEU A 174 -9.54 -17.87 5.03
CA LEU A 174 -10.75 -18.06 5.82
C LEU A 174 -11.16 -19.53 5.86
N LEU A 175 -11.13 -20.24 4.74
CA LEU A 175 -11.38 -21.68 4.69
C LEU A 175 -10.41 -22.47 5.57
N ASN A 176 -9.12 -22.16 5.50
CA ASN A 176 -8.11 -22.80 6.34
C ASN A 176 -8.35 -22.53 7.85
N ALA A 177 -8.91 -21.37 8.17
CA ALA A 177 -9.30 -20.99 9.55
C ALA A 177 -10.65 -21.59 9.96
N GLY A 178 -11.25 -22.47 9.16
CA GLY A 178 -12.56 -23.08 9.44
C GLY A 178 -13.73 -22.09 9.37
N ARG A 179 -13.56 -20.95 8.65
CA ARG A 179 -14.60 -19.95 8.49
C ARG A 179 -15.35 -20.12 7.18
N ARG A 180 -16.63 -19.80 7.20
CA ARG A 180 -17.47 -19.87 6.01
C ARG A 180 -17.37 -18.59 5.20
N VAL A 181 -17.29 -18.77 3.88
CA VAL A 181 -17.42 -17.69 2.89
C VAL A 181 -18.75 -17.93 2.18
N ARG A 182 -19.66 -16.95 2.26
CA ARG A 182 -21.00 -17.08 1.67
C ARG A 182 -20.96 -17.10 0.15
N ALA A 183 -20.18 -16.16 -0.42
CA ALA A 183 -19.99 -16.06 -1.85
C ALA A 183 -18.75 -15.23 -2.20
N LEU A 184 -18.27 -15.41 -3.44
CA LEU A 184 -17.31 -14.53 -4.11
C LEU A 184 -18.02 -13.81 -5.27
N VAL A 185 -17.99 -12.49 -5.27
CA VAL A 185 -18.52 -11.62 -6.32
C VAL A 185 -17.33 -11.05 -7.08
N ASP A 186 -16.90 -11.75 -8.12
CA ASP A 186 -15.70 -11.41 -8.91
C ASP A 186 -16.04 -10.40 -10.00
N THR A 187 -15.50 -9.19 -9.89
CA THR A 187 -15.72 -8.09 -10.83
C THR A 187 -14.73 -8.08 -11.99
N THR A 188 -13.88 -9.09 -12.13
CA THR A 188 -12.96 -9.22 -13.26
C THR A 188 -13.74 -9.30 -14.57
N PRO A 189 -13.52 -8.39 -15.55
CA PRO A 189 -14.23 -8.40 -16.81
C PRO A 189 -14.03 -9.72 -17.59
N ARG A 190 -15.07 -10.16 -18.29
CA ARG A 190 -15.02 -11.39 -19.11
C ARG A 190 -13.90 -11.37 -20.17
N ASP A 191 -13.61 -10.21 -20.73
CA ASP A 191 -12.60 -10.01 -21.78
C ASP A 191 -11.19 -9.75 -21.24
N ALA A 192 -11.00 -9.65 -19.91
CA ALA A 192 -9.71 -9.38 -19.30
C ALA A 192 -8.60 -10.34 -19.73
N TRP A 193 -8.94 -11.62 -19.99
CA TRP A 193 -8.00 -12.61 -20.49
C TRP A 193 -7.43 -12.23 -21.87
N ARG A 194 -8.21 -11.54 -22.73
CA ARG A 194 -7.73 -11.07 -24.05
C ARG A 194 -6.64 -10.04 -23.90
N ARG A 195 -6.79 -9.10 -22.94
CA ARG A 195 -5.75 -8.11 -22.60
C ARG A 195 -4.53 -8.74 -21.98
N ALA A 196 -4.71 -9.82 -21.21
CA ALA A 196 -3.64 -10.53 -20.52
C ALA A 196 -2.84 -11.46 -21.45
N LEU A 197 -3.43 -11.96 -22.52
CA LEU A 197 -2.83 -12.96 -23.42
C LEU A 197 -1.45 -12.57 -23.97
N PRO A 198 -1.20 -11.32 -24.40
CA PRO A 198 0.16 -10.91 -24.87
C PRO A 198 1.23 -11.05 -23.81
N HIS A 199 0.86 -11.04 -22.53
CA HIS A 199 1.77 -11.14 -21.40
C HIS A 199 1.94 -12.56 -20.85
N ALA A 200 1.24 -13.56 -21.42
CA ALA A 200 1.23 -14.93 -20.92
C ALA A 200 2.61 -15.61 -20.99
N LEU A 201 3.32 -15.47 -22.13
CA LEU A 201 4.62 -16.11 -22.33
C LEU A 201 5.71 -15.55 -21.39
N PRO A 202 5.89 -14.22 -21.24
CA PRO A 202 6.79 -13.69 -20.23
C PRO A 202 6.45 -14.10 -18.80
N ALA A 203 5.16 -14.24 -18.48
CA ALA A 203 4.67 -14.62 -17.15
C ALA A 203 5.07 -16.05 -16.73
N LEU A 204 5.40 -16.92 -17.67
CA LEU A 204 5.91 -18.27 -17.38
C LEU A 204 7.20 -18.27 -16.58
N ARG A 205 8.00 -17.19 -16.61
CA ARG A 205 9.17 -17.01 -15.73
C ARG A 205 8.78 -16.95 -14.25
N GLY A 206 7.53 -16.60 -13.93
CA GLY A 206 6.93 -16.60 -12.61
C GLY A 206 5.86 -17.70 -12.45
N ALA A 207 6.06 -18.89 -13.03
CA ALA A 207 5.09 -19.98 -13.01
C ALA A 207 4.63 -20.42 -11.61
N ASP A 208 5.47 -20.21 -10.59
CA ASP A 208 5.14 -20.43 -9.18
C ASP A 208 3.95 -19.56 -8.72
N TYR A 209 3.84 -18.32 -9.20
CA TYR A 209 2.69 -17.44 -8.92
C TYR A 209 1.42 -17.94 -9.63
N LEU A 210 1.54 -18.40 -10.88
CA LEU A 210 0.41 -18.94 -11.63
C LEU A 210 -0.13 -20.24 -11.00
N LEU A 211 0.77 -21.13 -10.59
CA LEU A 211 0.42 -22.37 -9.88
C LEU A 211 -0.26 -22.04 -8.53
N LYS A 212 0.25 -21.05 -7.81
CA LYS A 212 -0.38 -20.58 -6.56
C LYS A 212 -1.79 -20.06 -6.81
N GLY A 213 -1.98 -19.23 -7.82
CA GLY A 213 -3.31 -18.73 -8.23
C GLY A 213 -4.27 -19.87 -8.53
N TRP A 214 -3.83 -20.85 -9.34
CA TRP A 214 -4.60 -22.01 -9.67
C TRP A 214 -5.01 -22.86 -8.44
N ARG A 215 -4.07 -23.07 -7.49
CA ARG A 215 -4.36 -23.77 -6.23
C ARG A 215 -5.43 -23.06 -5.39
N MET A 216 -5.39 -21.74 -5.30
CA MET A 216 -6.39 -20.95 -4.58
C MET A 216 -7.76 -21.07 -5.23
N LEU A 217 -7.86 -20.92 -6.56
CA LEU A 217 -9.10 -21.12 -7.31
C LEU A 217 -9.67 -22.53 -7.11
N ARG A 218 -8.82 -23.55 -7.14
CA ARG A 218 -9.22 -24.93 -6.90
C ARG A 218 -9.73 -25.16 -5.47
N ALA A 219 -9.09 -24.54 -4.46
CA ALA A 219 -9.53 -24.65 -3.07
C ALA A 219 -10.94 -24.05 -2.87
N VAL A 220 -11.18 -22.87 -3.41
CA VAL A 220 -12.49 -22.20 -3.35
C VAL A 220 -13.57 -23.04 -4.05
N ARG A 221 -13.27 -23.55 -5.25
CA ARG A 221 -14.22 -24.42 -5.98
C ARG A 221 -14.54 -25.70 -5.22
N ARG A 222 -13.54 -26.36 -4.63
CA ARG A 222 -13.72 -27.59 -3.83
C ARG A 222 -14.54 -27.37 -2.58
N ALA A 223 -14.47 -26.16 -2.00
CA ALA A 223 -15.27 -25.79 -0.84
C ALA A 223 -16.74 -25.49 -1.21
N GLY A 224 -17.12 -25.55 -2.49
CA GLY A 224 -18.50 -25.31 -2.94
C GLY A 224 -18.95 -23.86 -2.78
N ILE A 225 -18.02 -22.88 -2.67
CA ILE A 225 -18.36 -21.47 -2.54
C ILE A 225 -18.94 -20.97 -3.87
N PRO A 226 -20.15 -20.36 -3.87
CA PRO A 226 -20.69 -19.72 -5.05
C PRO A 226 -19.76 -18.60 -5.55
N VAL A 227 -19.46 -18.58 -6.85
CA VAL A 227 -18.64 -17.56 -7.49
C VAL A 227 -19.42 -16.91 -8.62
N TYR A 228 -19.79 -15.64 -8.44
CA TYR A 228 -20.43 -14.80 -9.44
C TYR A 228 -19.35 -14.02 -10.19
N ARG A 229 -19.25 -14.21 -11.50
CA ARG A 229 -18.20 -13.61 -12.32
C ARG A 229 -18.69 -12.42 -13.10
N GLY A 230 -17.74 -11.56 -13.53
CA GLY A 230 -18.05 -10.40 -14.34
C GLY A 230 -19.04 -9.44 -13.68
N ALA A 231 -19.08 -9.44 -12.36
CA ALA A 231 -20.07 -8.67 -11.61
C ALA A 231 -19.89 -7.15 -11.83
N THR A 232 -21.03 -6.49 -12.05
CA THR A 232 -21.16 -5.04 -12.24
C THR A 232 -22.24 -4.49 -11.30
N ASP A 233 -22.43 -3.17 -11.26
CA ASP A 233 -23.48 -2.49 -10.50
C ASP A 233 -23.55 -2.93 -9.03
N VAL A 234 -22.38 -3.10 -8.42
CA VAL A 234 -22.28 -3.55 -7.03
C VAL A 234 -22.73 -2.44 -6.09
N ARG A 235 -23.70 -2.77 -5.22
CA ARG A 235 -24.18 -1.89 -4.15
C ARG A 235 -24.54 -2.66 -2.90
N ILE A 236 -24.44 -2.01 -1.76
CA ILE A 236 -24.69 -2.59 -0.45
C ILE A 236 -25.86 -1.84 0.15
N ASP A 237 -26.89 -2.59 0.52
CA ASP A 237 -28.10 -2.04 1.10
C ASP A 237 -28.14 -2.34 2.60
N GLY A 238 -28.77 -1.41 3.34
CA GLY A 238 -29.02 -1.48 4.75
C GLY A 238 -29.32 -0.09 5.32
N GLU A 239 -29.96 -0.03 6.45
CA GLU A 239 -30.30 1.25 7.10
C GLU A 239 -29.19 1.71 8.04
N SER A 240 -28.87 0.93 9.06
CA SER A 240 -27.82 1.25 10.06
C SER A 240 -26.55 0.39 9.91
N ARG A 241 -26.60 -0.66 9.10
CA ARG A 241 -25.53 -1.61 8.81
C ARG A 241 -25.78 -2.31 7.49
N ALA A 242 -24.77 -3.00 6.98
CA ALA A 242 -24.95 -3.87 5.82
C ALA A 242 -25.96 -4.97 6.12
N GLU A 243 -26.92 -5.14 5.24
CA GLU A 243 -27.95 -6.19 5.33
C GLU A 243 -27.93 -7.10 4.12
N ARG A 244 -27.58 -6.54 2.96
CA ARG A 244 -27.47 -7.30 1.70
C ARG A 244 -26.51 -6.63 0.73
N ILE A 245 -25.97 -7.42 -0.20
CA ILE A 245 -25.26 -6.95 -1.37
C ILE A 245 -26.05 -7.26 -2.62
N ARG A 246 -26.20 -6.28 -3.52
CA ARG A 246 -26.81 -6.45 -4.85
C ARG A 246 -25.77 -6.18 -5.91
N PHE A 247 -25.84 -6.93 -6.98
CA PHE A 247 -24.98 -6.77 -8.14
C PHE A 247 -25.65 -7.39 -9.38
N ARG A 248 -25.15 -7.03 -10.55
CA ARG A 248 -25.50 -7.69 -11.81
C ARG A 248 -24.40 -8.68 -12.16
N ASP A 249 -24.77 -9.94 -12.36
CA ASP A 249 -23.81 -10.98 -12.77
C ASP A 249 -23.46 -10.91 -14.26
N GLU A 250 -22.63 -11.86 -14.70
CA GLU A 250 -22.13 -11.92 -16.09
C GLU A 250 -23.23 -12.14 -17.15
N ASP A 251 -24.37 -12.66 -16.77
CA ASP A 251 -25.53 -12.87 -17.65
C ASP A 251 -26.54 -11.70 -17.62
N GLY A 252 -26.19 -10.64 -16.87
CA GLY A 252 -27.00 -9.44 -16.69
C GLY A 252 -28.12 -9.60 -15.66
N ILE A 253 -28.16 -10.72 -14.93
CA ILE A 253 -29.18 -11.00 -13.92
C ILE A 253 -28.82 -10.26 -12.61
N VAL A 254 -29.80 -9.59 -12.03
CA VAL A 254 -29.63 -8.96 -10.72
C VAL A 254 -29.65 -10.03 -9.64
N GLN A 255 -28.55 -10.15 -8.92
CA GLN A 255 -28.39 -11.03 -7.78
C GLN A 255 -28.51 -10.21 -6.48
N THR A 256 -29.11 -10.83 -5.47
CA THR A 256 -29.20 -10.26 -4.11
C THR A 256 -28.80 -11.31 -3.10
N LEU A 257 -27.83 -10.99 -2.24
CA LEU A 257 -27.37 -11.89 -1.19
C LEU A 257 -27.48 -11.18 0.17
N ASP A 258 -28.27 -11.77 1.08
CA ASP A 258 -28.34 -11.25 2.45
C ASP A 258 -27.01 -11.52 3.17
N THR A 259 -26.44 -10.50 3.76
CA THR A 259 -25.20 -10.59 4.52
C THR A 259 -25.01 -9.37 5.41
N SER A 260 -24.50 -9.58 6.61
CA SER A 260 -24.09 -8.49 7.51
C SER A 260 -22.60 -8.14 7.40
N LEU A 261 -21.86 -8.82 6.50
CA LEU A 261 -20.43 -8.60 6.33
C LEU A 261 -20.04 -8.67 4.86
N VAL A 262 -19.61 -7.53 4.30
CA VAL A 262 -19.10 -7.40 2.94
C VAL A 262 -17.64 -6.98 2.98
N LEU A 263 -16.78 -7.76 2.31
CA LEU A 263 -15.35 -7.49 2.20
C LEU A 263 -15.02 -7.07 0.76
N LEU A 264 -14.68 -5.78 0.59
CA LEU A 264 -14.42 -5.18 -0.72
C LEU A 264 -12.94 -5.23 -1.09
N HIS A 265 -12.62 -5.48 -2.36
CA HIS A 265 -11.25 -5.45 -2.86
C HIS A 265 -11.16 -5.12 -4.35
N GLN A 266 -10.37 -4.12 -4.72
CA GLN A 266 -10.08 -3.79 -6.12
C GLN A 266 -8.57 -3.66 -6.38
N GLY A 267 -7.81 -4.60 -5.80
CA GLY A 267 -6.35 -4.58 -5.87
C GLY A 267 -5.70 -3.64 -4.86
N VAL A 268 -4.41 -3.45 -5.01
CA VAL A 268 -3.58 -2.56 -4.18
C VAL A 268 -2.87 -1.55 -5.06
N ILE A 269 -2.58 -0.38 -4.50
CA ILE A 269 -1.88 0.72 -5.16
C ILE A 269 -0.70 1.21 -4.30
N PRO A 270 0.34 1.83 -4.88
CA PRO A 270 1.48 2.35 -4.14
C PRO A 270 1.07 3.36 -3.06
N SER A 271 1.71 3.30 -1.89
CA SER A 271 1.58 4.30 -0.84
C SER A 271 2.51 5.48 -1.16
N THR A 272 1.98 6.53 -1.76
CA THR A 272 2.76 7.64 -2.34
C THR A 272 2.85 8.88 -1.46
N GLN A 273 2.23 8.91 -0.28
CA GLN A 273 2.08 10.14 0.51
C GLN A 273 3.41 10.76 0.93
N LEU A 274 4.34 9.97 1.45
CA LEU A 274 5.65 10.48 1.86
C LEU A 274 6.46 10.97 0.65
N ALA A 275 6.49 10.21 -0.44
CA ALA A 275 7.18 10.60 -1.66
C ALA A 275 6.60 11.90 -2.25
N ARG A 276 5.27 12.06 -2.23
CA ARG A 276 4.62 13.31 -2.67
C ARG A 276 4.91 14.49 -1.76
N SER A 277 4.97 14.29 -0.46
CA SER A 277 5.30 15.36 0.50
C SER A 277 6.72 15.89 0.30
N LEU A 278 7.63 15.05 -0.20
CA LEU A 278 9.01 15.41 -0.56
C LEU A 278 9.15 15.99 -1.96
N GLY A 279 8.07 16.09 -2.73
CA GLY A 279 8.11 16.61 -4.09
C GLY A 279 8.67 15.62 -5.13
N CYS A 280 8.77 14.34 -4.84
CA CYS A 280 9.15 13.35 -5.84
C CYS A 280 8.17 13.37 -7.02
N ALA A 281 8.70 13.29 -8.25
CA ALA A 281 7.89 13.22 -9.45
C ALA A 281 7.06 11.92 -9.46
N HIS A 282 5.82 12.06 -9.92
CA HIS A 282 4.88 10.94 -10.04
C HIS A 282 4.28 10.93 -11.45
N GLU A 283 3.91 9.75 -11.90
CA GLU A 283 3.19 9.54 -13.14
C GLU A 283 1.92 8.73 -12.90
N TRP A 284 0.92 8.95 -13.74
CA TRP A 284 -0.26 8.10 -13.78
C TRP A 284 0.03 6.89 -14.66
N ASP A 285 -0.12 5.70 -14.10
CA ASP A 285 0.04 4.44 -14.82
C ASP A 285 -1.34 3.92 -15.25
N GLU A 286 -1.62 4.03 -16.54
CA GLU A 286 -2.87 3.55 -17.13
C GLU A 286 -3.04 2.03 -16.97
N SER A 287 -1.95 1.28 -17.00
CA SER A 287 -2.01 -0.19 -16.92
C SER A 287 -2.48 -0.69 -15.56
N SER A 288 -2.19 0.03 -14.51
CA SER A 288 -2.61 -0.25 -13.13
C SER A 288 -3.65 0.75 -12.60
N ALA A 289 -4.00 1.77 -13.40
CA ALA A 289 -4.91 2.87 -13.04
C ALA A 289 -4.59 3.47 -11.67
N CYS A 290 -3.34 3.85 -11.44
CA CYS A 290 -2.91 4.46 -10.20
C CYS A 290 -1.69 5.36 -10.41
N TRP A 291 -1.47 6.24 -9.44
CA TRP A 291 -0.26 7.04 -9.38
C TRP A 291 0.91 6.22 -8.84
N ARG A 292 2.07 6.33 -9.47
CA ARG A 292 3.32 5.78 -8.97
C ARG A 292 4.45 6.82 -9.02
N PRO A 293 5.45 6.76 -8.12
CA PRO A 293 6.61 7.62 -8.21
C PRO A 293 7.49 7.23 -9.41
N GLN A 294 8.10 8.22 -10.03
CA GLN A 294 9.12 8.00 -11.05
C GLN A 294 10.44 7.63 -10.35
N CYS A 295 10.91 6.41 -10.62
CA CYS A 295 12.15 5.89 -10.07
C CYS A 295 12.95 5.18 -11.15
N ASP A 296 14.28 5.20 -11.02
CA ASP A 296 15.14 4.36 -11.84
C ASP A 296 15.13 2.88 -11.37
N ALA A 297 15.88 2.02 -12.05
CA ALA A 297 15.95 0.59 -11.74
C ALA A 297 16.57 0.29 -10.35
N ARG A 298 17.19 1.27 -9.70
CA ARG A 298 17.77 1.19 -8.37
C ARG A 298 16.91 1.86 -7.29
N GLY A 299 15.77 2.39 -7.69
CA GLY A 299 14.84 3.08 -6.80
C GLY A 299 15.19 4.54 -6.52
N ARG A 300 16.15 5.15 -7.23
CA ARG A 300 16.44 6.58 -7.11
C ARG A 300 15.23 7.38 -7.57
N SER A 301 14.77 8.30 -6.74
CA SER A 301 13.67 9.20 -7.09
C SER A 301 14.19 10.44 -7.84
N SER A 302 13.28 11.32 -8.23
CA SER A 302 13.62 12.64 -8.80
C SER A 302 14.20 13.63 -7.78
N VAL A 303 14.17 13.30 -6.48
CA VAL A 303 14.70 14.13 -5.40
C VAL A 303 16.03 13.53 -4.93
N PRO A 304 17.13 14.31 -4.89
CA PRO A 304 18.41 13.84 -4.40
C PRO A 304 18.32 13.28 -2.98
N HIS A 305 19.12 12.25 -2.68
CA HIS A 305 19.17 11.58 -1.39
C HIS A 305 17.89 10.82 -0.98
N VAL A 306 16.93 10.65 -1.92
CA VAL A 306 15.68 9.91 -1.68
C VAL A 306 15.57 8.74 -2.63
N TRP A 307 15.42 7.53 -2.07
CA TRP A 307 15.12 6.29 -2.78
C TRP A 307 13.74 5.77 -2.39
N ILE A 308 13.11 5.04 -3.29
CA ILE A 308 11.81 4.41 -3.06
C ILE A 308 11.91 2.95 -3.48
N ALA A 309 11.56 2.03 -2.59
CA ALA A 309 11.66 0.60 -2.88
C ALA A 309 10.43 -0.20 -2.48
N GLY A 310 10.26 -1.35 -3.13
CA GLY A 310 9.14 -2.25 -2.93
C GLY A 310 7.85 -1.75 -3.56
N ASP A 311 6.70 -2.19 -3.03
CA ASP A 311 5.38 -1.89 -3.60
C ASP A 311 5.03 -0.38 -3.57
N GLY A 312 5.78 0.44 -2.85
CA GLY A 312 5.69 1.90 -2.88
C GLY A 312 6.21 2.53 -4.18
N ALA A 313 7.14 1.88 -4.87
CA ALA A 313 7.64 2.29 -6.19
C ALA A 313 6.79 1.72 -7.34
N GLY A 314 6.10 0.62 -7.09
CA GLY A 314 5.25 -0.11 -8.04
C GLY A 314 4.97 -1.51 -7.52
N ILE A 315 3.77 -2.01 -7.74
CA ILE A 315 3.33 -3.27 -7.13
C ILE A 315 4.09 -4.46 -7.72
N GLY A 316 4.96 -5.08 -6.92
CA GLY A 316 5.75 -6.25 -7.30
C GLY A 316 5.48 -7.50 -6.46
N GLY A 317 4.96 -7.29 -5.25
CA GLY A 317 4.76 -8.34 -4.24
C GLY A 317 6.01 -8.56 -3.37
N ALA A 318 5.86 -9.32 -2.29
CA ALA A 318 6.84 -9.39 -1.20
C ALA A 318 8.26 -9.77 -1.61
N ARG A 319 8.41 -10.78 -2.49
CA ARG A 319 9.73 -11.24 -2.95
C ARG A 319 10.42 -10.18 -3.81
N ALA A 320 9.70 -9.57 -4.75
CA ALA A 320 10.22 -8.47 -5.55
C ALA A 320 10.54 -7.25 -4.69
N ALA A 321 9.69 -6.95 -3.70
CA ALA A 321 9.92 -5.84 -2.77
C ALA A 321 11.21 -6.01 -1.95
N ALA A 322 11.48 -7.20 -1.43
CA ALA A 322 12.73 -7.50 -0.71
C ALA A 322 13.96 -7.27 -1.59
N LEU A 323 13.94 -7.82 -2.82
CA LEU A 323 15.03 -7.65 -3.79
C LEU A 323 15.22 -6.19 -4.21
N ALA A 324 14.14 -5.44 -4.43
CA ALA A 324 14.21 -4.01 -4.73
C ALA A 324 14.84 -3.21 -3.58
N GLY A 325 14.48 -3.55 -2.32
CA GLY A 325 15.10 -2.95 -1.15
C GLY A 325 16.61 -3.21 -1.06
N GLU A 326 17.04 -4.44 -1.35
CA GLU A 326 18.45 -4.81 -1.39
C GLU A 326 19.22 -4.03 -2.48
N VAL A 327 18.64 -3.92 -3.69
CA VAL A 327 19.23 -3.13 -4.79
C VAL A 327 19.40 -1.67 -4.40
N SER A 328 18.35 -1.06 -3.82
CA SER A 328 18.42 0.34 -3.38
C SER A 328 19.48 0.55 -2.28
N ALA A 329 19.60 -0.37 -1.33
CA ALA A 329 20.59 -0.28 -0.27
C ALA A 329 22.03 -0.38 -0.79
N LEU A 330 22.29 -1.25 -1.77
CA LEU A 330 23.60 -1.35 -2.43
C LEU A 330 23.95 -0.07 -3.19
N ASP A 331 22.97 0.52 -3.85
CA ASP A 331 23.15 1.79 -4.55
C ASP A 331 23.41 2.96 -3.59
N ILE A 332 22.66 3.05 -2.49
CA ILE A 332 22.88 4.04 -1.43
C ILE A 332 24.29 3.90 -0.85
N ALA A 333 24.74 2.67 -0.56
CA ALA A 333 26.07 2.43 -0.03
C ALA A 333 27.19 2.89 -1.00
N ALA A 334 26.99 2.68 -2.29
CA ALA A 334 27.92 3.19 -3.29
C ALA A 334 27.91 4.70 -3.39
N GLN A 335 26.73 5.35 -3.38
CA GLN A 335 26.60 6.82 -3.40
C GLN A 335 27.23 7.48 -2.15
N LEU A 336 27.15 6.83 -1.01
CA LEU A 336 27.73 7.31 0.25
C LEU A 336 29.21 6.92 0.42
N GLY A 337 29.80 6.19 -0.56
CA GLY A 337 31.22 5.88 -0.61
C GLY A 337 31.67 4.70 0.28
N THR A 338 30.73 3.93 0.87
CA THR A 338 31.10 2.74 1.68
C THR A 338 31.22 1.45 0.85
N LEU A 339 30.75 1.48 -0.39
CA LEU A 339 30.85 0.36 -1.33
C LEU A 339 31.41 0.85 -2.67
N ASP A 340 32.51 0.24 -3.15
CA ASP A 340 33.05 0.57 -4.46
C ASP A 340 32.17 0.04 -5.61
N THR A 341 32.28 0.66 -6.78
CA THR A 341 31.47 0.36 -7.95
C THR A 341 31.59 -1.08 -8.43
N GLN A 342 32.77 -1.70 -8.31
CA GLN A 342 33.01 -3.06 -8.76
C GLN A 342 32.27 -4.06 -7.82
N ARG A 343 32.39 -3.87 -6.52
CA ARG A 343 31.70 -4.68 -5.51
C ARG A 343 30.19 -4.47 -5.57
N GLN A 344 29.73 -3.23 -5.80
CA GLN A 344 28.32 -2.94 -6.04
C GLN A 344 27.80 -3.76 -7.22
N ALA A 345 28.43 -3.66 -8.39
CA ALA A 345 28.00 -4.38 -9.59
C ALA A 345 27.99 -5.91 -9.41
N ALA A 346 28.98 -6.45 -8.70
CA ALA A 346 29.06 -7.88 -8.42
C ALA A 346 27.89 -8.36 -7.54
N ARG A 347 27.54 -7.60 -6.49
CA ARG A 347 26.45 -7.93 -5.57
C ARG A 347 25.08 -7.66 -6.19
N GLU A 348 24.92 -6.59 -6.96
CA GLU A 348 23.65 -6.16 -7.55
C GLU A 348 23.17 -7.06 -8.69
N ARG A 349 24.11 -7.57 -9.55
CA ARG A 349 23.76 -8.35 -10.74
C ARG A 349 22.86 -9.57 -10.48
N PRO A 350 23.13 -10.46 -9.49
CA PRO A 350 22.26 -11.59 -9.19
C PRO A 350 20.90 -11.15 -8.65
N VAL A 351 20.85 -10.09 -7.82
CA VAL A 351 19.63 -9.56 -7.24
C VAL A 351 18.72 -8.98 -8.31
N LEU A 352 19.25 -8.17 -9.23
CA LEU A 352 18.50 -7.63 -10.38
C LEU A 352 17.96 -8.73 -11.29
N ARG A 353 18.71 -9.82 -11.49
CA ARG A 353 18.23 -10.96 -12.28
C ARG A 353 17.04 -11.64 -11.61
N ALA A 354 17.11 -11.86 -10.30
CA ALA A 354 16.02 -12.42 -9.52
C ALA A 354 14.79 -11.49 -9.50
N LEU A 355 15.01 -10.19 -9.32
CA LEU A 355 13.95 -9.17 -9.33
C LEU A 355 13.18 -9.19 -10.67
N ARG A 356 13.89 -9.19 -11.79
CA ARG A 356 13.27 -9.26 -13.14
C ARG A 356 12.41 -10.51 -13.32
N ARG A 357 12.84 -11.65 -12.75
CA ARG A 357 12.06 -12.90 -12.78
C ARG A 357 10.74 -12.76 -12.04
N HIS A 358 10.77 -12.18 -10.82
CA HIS A 358 9.56 -11.99 -10.02
C HIS A 358 8.61 -10.94 -10.62
N LEU A 359 9.13 -9.91 -11.27
CA LEU A 359 8.34 -8.89 -11.94
C LEU A 359 7.74 -9.36 -13.27
N ALA A 360 8.24 -10.44 -13.88
CA ALA A 360 7.78 -10.91 -15.20
C ALA A 360 6.29 -11.30 -15.26
N VAL A 361 5.69 -11.66 -14.12
CA VAL A 361 4.27 -11.99 -14.02
C VAL A 361 3.36 -10.75 -13.91
N ARG A 362 3.92 -9.58 -13.54
CA ARG A 362 3.12 -8.38 -13.25
C ARG A 362 2.28 -7.90 -14.44
N PRO A 363 2.81 -7.74 -15.67
CA PRO A 363 2.01 -7.28 -16.80
C PRO A 363 0.77 -8.15 -17.04
N LEU A 364 0.89 -9.47 -16.83
CA LEU A 364 -0.25 -10.39 -16.91
C LEU A 364 -1.31 -10.08 -15.84
N LEU A 365 -0.87 -9.94 -14.59
CA LEU A 365 -1.78 -9.68 -13.46
C LEU A 365 -2.43 -8.30 -13.56
N ASP A 366 -1.69 -7.29 -14.00
CA ASP A 366 -2.22 -5.95 -14.19
C ASP A 366 -3.27 -5.94 -15.31
N ALA A 367 -2.99 -6.57 -16.44
CA ALA A 367 -3.98 -6.69 -17.53
C ALA A 367 -5.24 -7.47 -17.12
N LEU A 368 -5.10 -8.47 -16.22
CA LEU A 368 -6.26 -9.24 -15.72
C LEU A 368 -7.11 -8.47 -14.73
N TYR A 369 -6.47 -7.76 -13.77
CA TYR A 369 -7.13 -7.31 -12.55
C TYR A 369 -7.25 -5.79 -12.41
N THR A 370 -6.78 -5.00 -13.39
CA THR A 370 -7.04 -3.56 -13.37
C THR A 370 -8.54 -3.30 -13.54
N PRO A 371 -9.18 -2.63 -12.56
CA PRO A 371 -10.61 -2.41 -12.61
C PRO A 371 -10.98 -1.53 -13.83
N PRO A 372 -12.05 -1.86 -14.56
CA PRO A 372 -12.56 -1.01 -15.63
C PRO A 372 -13.03 0.35 -15.09
N ALA A 373 -13.05 1.37 -15.94
CA ALA A 373 -13.44 2.73 -15.56
C ALA A 373 -14.82 2.79 -14.88
N ALA A 374 -15.79 2.01 -15.34
CA ALA A 374 -17.12 1.95 -14.74
C ALA A 374 -17.11 1.57 -13.26
N LEU A 375 -16.19 0.72 -12.80
CA LEU A 375 -16.04 0.36 -11.38
C LEU A 375 -15.25 1.39 -10.57
N ARG A 376 -14.56 2.33 -11.23
CA ARG A 376 -13.75 3.37 -10.59
C ARG A 376 -14.46 4.71 -10.49
N ARG A 377 -15.61 4.84 -11.18
CA ARG A 377 -16.43 6.06 -11.26
C ARG A 377 -17.80 5.79 -10.64
N PRO A 378 -17.94 5.96 -9.31
CA PRO A 378 -19.17 5.63 -8.59
C PRO A 378 -20.34 6.54 -8.99
N ASP A 379 -21.58 6.11 -8.69
CA ASP A 379 -22.81 6.87 -8.86
C ASP A 379 -22.79 8.16 -8.02
N ASP A 380 -23.59 9.16 -8.41
CA ASP A 380 -23.56 10.50 -7.84
C ASP A 380 -23.86 10.57 -6.34
N ASP A 381 -24.70 9.70 -5.81
CA ASP A 381 -25.05 9.60 -4.39
C ASP A 381 -23.98 8.92 -3.53
N THR A 382 -22.96 8.33 -4.16
CA THR A 382 -21.93 7.58 -3.46
C THR A 382 -20.94 8.51 -2.76
N ILE A 383 -20.72 8.32 -1.47
CA ILE A 383 -19.67 9.01 -0.70
C ILE A 383 -18.30 8.59 -1.21
N VAL A 384 -17.50 9.53 -1.70
CA VAL A 384 -16.11 9.33 -2.14
C VAL A 384 -15.14 9.69 -1.04
N CYS A 385 -15.33 10.82 -0.37
CA CYS A 385 -14.51 11.21 0.78
C CYS A 385 -15.20 10.88 2.09
N ARG A 386 -14.79 9.79 2.76
CA ARG A 386 -15.36 9.36 4.04
C ARG A 386 -15.10 10.34 5.20
N CYS A 387 -14.03 11.12 5.12
CA CYS A 387 -13.65 12.04 6.19
C CYS A 387 -14.53 13.30 6.22
N GLU A 388 -14.94 13.76 5.03
CA GLU A 388 -15.69 15.00 4.84
C GLU A 388 -17.06 14.73 4.17
N GLU A 389 -17.43 13.47 4.00
CA GLU A 389 -18.69 12.96 3.46
C GLU A 389 -19.09 13.53 2.08
N VAL A 390 -18.08 13.86 1.25
CA VAL A 390 -18.27 14.42 -0.09
C VAL A 390 -18.65 13.32 -1.08
N THR A 391 -19.72 13.53 -1.84
CA THR A 391 -20.24 12.58 -2.82
C THR A 391 -19.60 12.73 -4.20
N ALA A 392 -19.77 11.72 -5.05
CA ALA A 392 -19.31 11.76 -6.43
C ALA A 392 -20.04 12.83 -7.26
N GLY A 393 -21.36 13.02 -7.03
CA GLY A 393 -22.16 14.04 -7.67
C GLY A 393 -21.70 15.46 -7.37
N GLU A 394 -21.32 15.72 -6.12
CA GLU A 394 -20.76 17.02 -5.73
C GLU A 394 -19.44 17.29 -6.44
N ILE A 395 -18.54 16.28 -6.53
CA ILE A 395 -17.29 16.39 -7.25
C ILE A 395 -17.54 16.67 -8.73
N ARG A 396 -18.46 15.94 -9.39
CA ARG A 396 -18.81 16.14 -10.80
C ARG A 396 -19.40 17.52 -11.06
N ARG A 397 -20.30 17.97 -10.21
CA ARG A 397 -20.91 19.31 -10.31
C ARG A 397 -19.85 20.41 -10.28
N LEU A 398 -18.89 20.33 -9.35
CA LEU A 398 -17.82 21.32 -9.24
C LEU A 398 -16.81 21.22 -10.37
N ALA A 399 -16.51 20.01 -10.86
CA ALA A 399 -15.68 19.80 -12.03
C ALA A 399 -16.28 20.43 -13.30
N ALA A 400 -17.61 20.29 -13.48
CA ALA A 400 -18.36 20.92 -14.57
C ALA A 400 -18.37 22.45 -14.48
N LEU A 401 -18.32 23.03 -13.27
CA LEU A 401 -18.18 24.47 -13.04
C LEU A 401 -16.73 24.98 -13.21
N GLY A 402 -15.80 24.13 -13.62
CA GLY A 402 -14.43 24.52 -13.95
C GLY A 402 -13.37 24.27 -12.87
N CYS A 403 -13.67 23.47 -11.84
CA CYS A 403 -12.66 23.05 -10.86
C CYS A 403 -11.57 22.22 -11.54
N GLN A 404 -10.35 22.76 -11.62
CA GLN A 404 -9.25 22.25 -12.46
C GLN A 404 -8.61 20.94 -11.95
N GLY A 405 -8.72 20.65 -10.65
CA GLY A 405 -8.08 19.47 -10.08
C GLY A 405 -8.28 19.29 -8.58
N PRO A 406 -7.71 18.23 -7.99
CA PRO A 406 -7.95 17.85 -6.59
C PRO A 406 -7.60 18.96 -5.59
N ASN A 407 -6.58 19.77 -5.85
CA ASN A 407 -6.17 20.83 -4.93
C ASN A 407 -7.17 21.98 -4.85
N GLN A 408 -7.82 22.31 -5.97
CA GLN A 408 -8.89 23.31 -5.99
C GLN A 408 -10.19 22.71 -5.39
N MET A 409 -10.44 21.42 -5.60
CA MET A 409 -11.57 20.70 -5.00
C MET A 409 -11.54 20.78 -3.46
N LYS A 410 -10.34 20.76 -2.84
CA LYS A 410 -10.21 20.98 -1.39
C LYS A 410 -10.81 22.30 -0.92
N ALA A 411 -10.61 23.36 -1.69
CA ALA A 411 -11.09 24.71 -1.31
C ALA A 411 -12.62 24.79 -1.29
N PHE A 412 -13.30 24.04 -2.15
CA PHE A 412 -14.76 24.07 -2.24
C PHE A 412 -15.45 23.09 -1.30
N THR A 413 -14.88 21.90 -1.09
CA THR A 413 -15.56 20.78 -0.43
C THR A 413 -14.81 20.23 0.78
N ARG A 414 -13.60 20.69 1.06
CA ARG A 414 -12.65 20.07 2.01
C ARG A 414 -12.26 18.62 1.66
N CYS A 415 -12.71 18.09 0.51
CA CYS A 415 -12.38 16.72 0.06
C CYS A 415 -10.89 16.48 0.05
N GLY A 416 -10.43 15.46 0.79
CA GLY A 416 -9.01 15.14 0.96
C GLY A 416 -8.29 15.91 2.07
N MET A 417 -8.98 16.75 2.86
CA MET A 417 -8.40 17.48 3.99
C MET A 417 -8.50 16.75 5.33
N GLY A 418 -9.33 15.73 5.43
CA GLY A 418 -9.51 14.97 6.65
C GLY A 418 -8.26 14.14 7.05
N PRO A 419 -8.32 13.36 8.15
CA PRO A 419 -7.17 12.67 8.74
C PRO A 419 -6.41 11.74 7.79
N CYS A 420 -7.09 11.20 6.77
CA CYS A 420 -6.44 10.35 5.76
C CYS A 420 -5.62 11.14 4.73
N GLN A 421 -5.71 12.49 4.70
CA GLN A 421 -4.97 13.35 3.78
C GLN A 421 -5.10 12.93 2.30
N GLY A 422 -6.31 12.58 1.88
CA GLY A 422 -6.62 12.19 0.50
C GLY A 422 -6.17 10.77 0.09
N ARG A 423 -5.67 9.93 1.00
CA ARG A 423 -5.27 8.55 0.69
C ARG A 423 -6.41 7.72 0.12
N TRP A 424 -7.61 7.91 0.66
CA TRP A 424 -8.78 7.14 0.27
C TRP A 424 -9.55 7.74 -0.90
N CYS A 425 -9.63 9.05 -1.02
CA CYS A 425 -10.45 9.69 -2.06
C CYS A 425 -9.65 10.14 -3.29
N GLY A 426 -8.33 10.38 -3.15
CA GLY A 426 -7.54 11.12 -4.14
C GLY A 426 -7.54 10.55 -5.56
N THR A 427 -7.48 9.23 -5.70
CA THR A 427 -7.53 8.56 -7.00
C THR A 427 -8.90 8.76 -7.66
N THR A 428 -9.98 8.45 -6.94
CA THR A 428 -11.36 8.57 -7.44
C THR A 428 -11.70 10.03 -7.77
N VAL A 429 -11.28 11.00 -6.94
CA VAL A 429 -11.49 12.44 -7.22
C VAL A 429 -10.81 12.83 -8.54
N GLY A 430 -9.56 12.43 -8.75
CA GLY A 430 -8.85 12.71 -10.00
C GLY A 430 -9.54 12.10 -11.21
N GLU A 431 -10.02 10.87 -11.11
CA GLU A 431 -10.73 10.18 -12.18
C GLU A 431 -12.11 10.81 -12.50
N LEU A 432 -12.85 11.25 -11.48
CA LEU A 432 -14.15 11.93 -11.69
C LEU A 432 -13.96 13.30 -12.38
N ILE A 433 -12.95 14.07 -11.97
CA ILE A 433 -12.63 15.35 -12.62
C ILE A 433 -12.19 15.10 -14.07
N ALA A 434 -11.31 14.12 -14.30
CA ALA A 434 -10.82 13.75 -15.63
C ALA A 434 -11.97 13.36 -16.56
N ASP A 435 -12.92 12.58 -16.05
CA ASP A 435 -14.10 12.12 -16.80
C ASP A 435 -15.00 13.27 -17.22
N VAL A 436 -15.37 14.14 -16.28
CA VAL A 436 -16.23 15.32 -16.57
C VAL A 436 -15.58 16.26 -17.57
N GLN A 437 -14.26 16.49 -17.45
CA GLN A 437 -13.52 17.43 -18.28
C GLN A 437 -12.92 16.79 -19.54
N GLN A 438 -13.13 15.51 -19.78
CA GLN A 438 -12.57 14.74 -20.91
C GLN A 438 -11.07 14.93 -21.05
N ARG A 439 -10.35 14.85 -19.92
CA ARG A 439 -8.89 15.00 -19.83
C ARG A 439 -8.25 13.71 -19.30
N GLY A 440 -6.94 13.56 -19.52
CA GLY A 440 -6.16 12.50 -18.86
C GLY A 440 -6.10 12.69 -17.33
N VAL A 441 -6.15 11.60 -16.56
CA VAL A 441 -5.98 11.69 -15.10
C VAL A 441 -4.61 12.28 -14.74
N GLY A 442 -3.58 12.00 -15.56
CA GLY A 442 -2.26 12.60 -15.43
C GLY A 442 -2.27 14.13 -15.52
N ASP A 443 -3.12 14.69 -16.39
CA ASP A 443 -3.23 16.14 -16.60
C ASP A 443 -4.04 16.82 -15.49
N VAL A 444 -5.00 16.11 -14.89
CA VAL A 444 -5.76 16.58 -13.71
C VAL A 444 -4.85 16.66 -12.49
N GLY A 445 -3.90 15.73 -12.38
CA GLY A 445 -2.93 15.69 -11.31
C GLY A 445 -3.45 15.06 -10.01
N HIS A 446 -2.72 15.29 -8.93
CA HIS A 446 -3.00 14.72 -7.63
C HIS A 446 -2.97 15.75 -6.50
N TYR A 447 -3.42 15.38 -5.31
CA TYR A 447 -3.33 16.23 -4.13
C TYR A 447 -1.87 16.58 -3.80
N ARG A 448 -1.60 17.87 -3.56
CA ARG A 448 -0.36 18.32 -2.95
C ARG A 448 -0.39 17.97 -1.46
N ILE A 449 0.47 17.05 -1.07
CA ILE A 449 0.60 16.60 0.30
C ILE A 449 1.51 17.55 1.07
N ARG A 450 1.13 17.85 2.32
CA ARG A 450 1.89 18.71 3.24
C ARG A 450 2.08 17.99 4.57
N ALA A 451 3.19 18.23 5.22
CA ALA A 451 3.42 17.79 6.60
C ALA A 451 2.47 18.56 7.57
N PRO A 452 2.06 17.90 8.65
CA PRO A 452 2.27 16.49 8.98
C PRO A 452 1.42 15.56 8.07
N ILE A 453 2.06 14.52 7.51
CA ILE A 453 1.37 13.57 6.61
C ILE A 453 0.53 12.52 7.35
N LYS A 454 0.62 12.48 8.65
CA LYS A 454 -0.15 11.65 9.58
C LYS A 454 -0.67 12.51 10.72
N PRO A 455 -1.79 12.15 11.35
CA PRO A 455 -2.26 12.86 12.54
C PRO A 455 -1.20 12.83 13.64
N VAL A 456 -0.90 14.00 14.18
CA VAL A 456 -0.02 14.22 15.33
C VAL A 456 -0.74 15.14 16.33
N THR A 457 -0.46 15.01 17.60
CA THR A 457 -1.01 15.91 18.63
C THR A 457 -0.26 17.23 18.66
N VAL A 458 -0.91 18.28 19.17
CA VAL A 458 -0.27 19.59 19.35
C VAL A 458 0.95 19.48 20.26
N GLY A 459 0.90 18.64 21.31
CA GLY A 459 2.06 18.39 22.20
C GLY A 459 3.24 17.78 21.45
N GLU A 460 3.01 16.76 20.60
CA GLU A 460 4.07 16.16 19.78
C GLU A 460 4.69 17.17 18.79
N MET A 461 3.89 18.11 18.29
CA MET A 461 4.40 19.19 17.43
C MET A 461 5.20 20.23 18.25
N ALA A 462 4.74 20.59 19.44
CA ALA A 462 5.46 21.50 20.34
C ALA A 462 6.82 20.92 20.72
N ASP A 463 6.86 19.63 21.08
CA ASP A 463 8.11 18.91 21.32
C ASP A 463 9.07 18.98 20.12
N ALA A 464 8.57 18.88 18.90
CA ALA A 464 9.37 19.00 17.68
C ALA A 464 9.96 20.41 17.47
N LEU A 465 9.20 21.45 17.80
CA LEU A 465 9.65 22.85 17.68
C LEU A 465 10.75 23.21 18.70
N GLU A 466 10.71 22.64 19.89
CA GLU A 466 11.78 22.82 20.90
C GLU A 466 13.10 22.24 20.40
N LEU A 467 13.08 21.05 19.76
CA LEU A 467 14.27 20.46 19.10
C LEU A 467 14.88 21.39 18.05
N SER A 468 14.03 22.02 17.25
CA SER A 468 14.45 22.93 16.18
C SER A 468 15.05 24.25 16.73
N ASN A 469 14.51 24.76 17.84
CA ASN A 469 14.97 26.00 18.48
C ASN A 469 16.30 25.84 19.24
N ASP A 470 16.55 24.70 19.87
CA ASP A 470 17.83 24.41 20.55
C ASP A 470 18.97 24.36 19.53
N PHE A 471 18.69 23.94 18.28
CA PHE A 471 19.66 23.98 17.19
C PHE A 471 20.07 25.42 16.79
N GLN A 472 19.12 26.37 16.78
CA GLN A 472 19.40 27.77 16.46
C GLN A 472 20.17 28.48 17.58
N ARG A 473 20.07 27.99 18.82
CA ARG A 473 20.77 28.57 20.00
C ARG A 473 22.16 27.97 20.27
N GLY A 474 22.56 26.91 19.55
CA GLY A 474 23.87 26.28 19.76
C GLY A 474 24.04 25.55 21.08
N GLU A 475 22.96 25.30 21.80
CA GLU A 475 22.96 24.59 23.09
C GLU A 475 22.86 23.09 22.82
N PHE A 476 24.00 22.39 22.88
CA PHE A 476 24.05 20.92 22.84
C PHE A 476 23.89 20.37 24.25
N PRO A 477 22.91 19.54 24.57
CA PRO A 477 22.89 18.79 25.82
C PRO A 477 24.07 17.79 25.82
N SER A 478 24.85 17.83 26.87
CA SER A 478 25.99 16.95 27.18
C SER A 478 25.62 15.48 27.32
#